data_a235429c43d13fc9911ce30bc2184945
#
_entry.id   a235429c43d13fc9911ce30bc2184945
#
_cell.length_a   1.000
_cell.length_b   1.000
_cell.length_c   1.000
_cell.angle_alpha   90.00
_cell.angle_beta   90.00
_cell.angle_gamma   90.00
#
_symmetry.space_group_name_H-M   'P 1'
#
loop_
_entity.id
_entity.type
_entity.pdbx_description
1 polymer ?
#
loop_
_entity_poly.entity_id
_entity_poly.type
_entity_poly.pdbx_seq_one_letter_code
_entity_poly.pdbx_strand_id
1 'polypeptide(L)'
;PAGSVVGTSSLRRELMVRSRFPHLKVEMIRGNVGTRLSKLDNGQYDTLVMATAGLKRLGLSDRIRSIIPPEVSLPAPGQGAIGIEAVENDEMTQKYVEALNDEDTRLCSQAERAVSRALGGSCQVPLAAYATIDDGQMFLRALVGNHMTGEFVTAEYTGPANEPEENARKVLDQLIEKGAKRLLK
;
A
#
# COMPACT_ATOMS: atom_id res chain seq x y z
N PRO A 1 2.95 -0.55 -25.03
CA PRO A 1 2.57 0.32 -26.13
C PRO A 1 1.66 1.46 -25.68
N ALA A 2 1.67 2.59 -26.41
CA ALA A 2 0.74 3.68 -26.12
C ALA A 2 -0.71 3.21 -26.30
N GLY A 3 -1.60 3.64 -25.39
CA GLY A 3 -2.99 3.26 -25.39
C GLY A 3 -3.32 1.90 -24.77
N SER A 4 -2.29 1.12 -24.33
CA SER A 4 -2.54 -0.14 -23.60
C SER A 4 -3.34 0.10 -22.34
N VAL A 5 -4.22 -0.85 -22.02
CA VAL A 5 -5.17 -0.79 -20.89
C VAL A 5 -4.62 -1.49 -19.67
N VAL A 6 -4.47 -0.75 -18.58
CA VAL A 6 -4.01 -1.23 -17.28
C VAL A 6 -5.20 -1.39 -16.33
N GLY A 7 -5.46 -2.61 -15.86
CA GLY A 7 -6.54 -2.90 -14.91
C GLY A 7 -6.09 -2.76 -13.46
N THR A 8 -6.73 -1.88 -12.69
CA THR A 8 -6.58 -1.79 -11.24
C THR A 8 -7.85 -1.26 -10.59
N SER A 9 -8.13 -1.66 -9.34
CA SER A 9 -9.20 -1.09 -8.51
C SER A 9 -8.65 -0.18 -7.40
N SER A 10 -7.35 0.09 -7.41
CA SER A 10 -6.68 0.88 -6.39
C SER A 10 -6.34 2.26 -6.94
N LEU A 11 -6.94 3.30 -6.38
CA LEU A 11 -6.66 4.68 -6.75
C LEU A 11 -5.18 5.05 -6.58
N ARG A 12 -4.50 4.47 -5.60
CA ARG A 12 -3.06 4.61 -5.40
C ARG A 12 -2.24 4.05 -6.56
N ARG A 13 -2.63 2.85 -7.07
CA ARG A 13 -1.96 2.24 -8.24
C ARG A 13 -2.31 2.98 -9.52
N GLU A 14 -3.53 3.44 -9.64
CA GLU A 14 -3.96 4.30 -10.75
C GLU A 14 -3.13 5.58 -10.80
N LEU A 15 -2.98 6.28 -9.66
CA LEU A 15 -2.14 7.47 -9.55
C LEU A 15 -0.70 7.18 -10.01
N MET A 16 -0.10 6.08 -9.54
CA MET A 16 1.25 5.67 -9.95
C MET A 16 1.34 5.44 -11.46
N VAL A 17 0.39 4.73 -12.05
CA VAL A 17 0.39 4.47 -13.50
C VAL A 17 0.24 5.77 -14.29
N ARG A 18 -0.74 6.61 -13.94
CA ARG A 18 -1.00 7.88 -14.64
C ARG A 18 0.17 8.85 -14.55
N SER A 19 0.81 8.94 -13.39
CA SER A 19 1.94 9.87 -13.20
C SER A 19 3.21 9.44 -13.94
N ARG A 20 3.46 8.13 -14.04
CA ARG A 20 4.69 7.60 -14.66
C ARG A 20 4.52 7.20 -16.13
N PHE A 21 3.32 6.83 -16.51
CA PHE A 21 2.99 6.30 -17.84
C PHE A 21 1.73 6.96 -18.41
N PRO A 22 1.75 8.29 -18.64
CA PRO A 22 0.56 9.06 -19.05
C PRO A 22 -0.02 8.62 -20.41
N HIS A 23 0.72 7.85 -21.18
CA HIS A 23 0.29 7.28 -22.46
C HIS A 23 -0.53 5.99 -22.32
N LEU A 24 -0.67 5.45 -21.09
CA LEU A 24 -1.48 4.25 -20.82
C LEU A 24 -2.89 4.66 -20.38
N LYS A 25 -3.84 3.79 -20.67
CA LYS A 25 -5.21 3.91 -20.15
C LYS A 25 -5.33 3.11 -18.86
N VAL A 26 -5.94 3.68 -17.83
CA VAL A 26 -6.21 2.96 -16.58
C VAL A 26 -7.70 2.76 -16.46
N GLU A 27 -8.11 1.52 -16.29
CA GLU A 27 -9.52 1.14 -16.14
C GLU A 27 -9.73 0.32 -14.86
N MET A 28 -10.90 0.57 -14.23
CA MET A 28 -11.26 -0.14 -13.00
C MET A 28 -11.55 -1.62 -13.30
N ILE A 29 -10.93 -2.52 -12.55
CA ILE A 29 -11.20 -3.94 -12.60
C ILE A 29 -11.76 -4.44 -11.27
N ARG A 30 -12.90 -5.14 -11.30
CA ARG A 30 -13.55 -5.74 -10.14
C ARG A 30 -13.55 -7.27 -10.22
N GLY A 31 -13.67 -7.92 -9.08
CA GLY A 31 -13.69 -9.36 -8.91
C GLY A 31 -12.57 -9.87 -8.01
N ASN A 32 -12.59 -11.16 -7.70
CA ASN A 32 -11.49 -11.84 -7.02
C ASN A 32 -10.28 -12.02 -7.97
N VAL A 33 -9.19 -12.60 -7.47
CA VAL A 33 -7.96 -12.80 -8.26
C VAL A 33 -8.23 -13.60 -9.54
N GLY A 34 -8.95 -14.72 -9.44
CA GLY A 34 -9.28 -15.57 -10.59
C GLY A 34 -10.08 -14.82 -11.65
N THR A 35 -11.15 -14.12 -11.24
CA THR A 35 -11.97 -13.30 -12.15
C THR A 35 -11.15 -12.24 -12.88
N ARG A 36 -10.21 -11.57 -12.17
CA ARG A 36 -9.36 -10.55 -12.79
C ARG A 36 -8.40 -11.15 -13.80
N LEU A 37 -7.79 -12.30 -13.48
CA LEU A 37 -6.93 -13.02 -14.41
C LEU A 37 -7.69 -13.49 -15.65
N SER A 38 -8.92 -14.00 -15.48
CA SER A 38 -9.75 -14.38 -16.64
C SER A 38 -10.05 -13.20 -17.57
N LYS A 39 -10.28 -12.00 -17.01
CA LYS A 39 -10.48 -10.79 -17.82
C LYS A 39 -9.22 -10.38 -18.60
N LEU A 40 -8.02 -10.58 -17.99
CA LEU A 40 -6.75 -10.39 -18.68
C LEU A 40 -6.59 -11.40 -19.82
N ASP A 41 -6.84 -12.69 -19.54
CA ASP A 41 -6.70 -13.79 -20.51
C ASP A 41 -7.66 -13.63 -21.70
N ASN A 42 -8.84 -13.04 -21.46
CA ASN A 42 -9.84 -12.71 -22.49
C ASN A 42 -9.54 -11.40 -23.23
N GLY A 43 -8.40 -10.75 -22.99
CA GLY A 43 -7.98 -9.54 -23.71
C GLY A 43 -8.76 -8.27 -23.36
N GLN A 44 -9.49 -8.25 -22.23
CA GLN A 44 -10.16 -7.02 -21.77
C GLN A 44 -9.17 -5.99 -21.21
N TYR A 45 -8.01 -6.45 -20.80
CA TYR A 45 -6.90 -5.63 -20.29
C TYR A 45 -5.59 -6.14 -20.88
N ASP A 46 -4.63 -5.26 -21.13
CA ASP A 46 -3.29 -5.64 -21.58
C ASP A 46 -2.40 -6.03 -20.39
N THR A 47 -2.67 -5.47 -19.21
CA THR A 47 -1.93 -5.77 -17.98
C THR A 47 -2.76 -5.48 -16.73
N LEU A 48 -2.41 -6.11 -15.62
CA LEU A 48 -3.01 -5.88 -14.31
C LEU A 48 -1.95 -5.48 -13.28
N VAL A 49 -2.27 -4.51 -12.43
CA VAL A 49 -1.47 -4.20 -11.24
C VAL A 49 -2.16 -4.76 -10.01
N MET A 50 -1.57 -5.80 -9.43
CA MET A 50 -2.14 -6.58 -8.33
C MET A 50 -1.17 -6.68 -7.13
N ALA A 51 -1.66 -7.13 -5.98
CA ALA A 51 -0.80 -7.46 -4.85
C ALA A 51 -0.11 -8.81 -5.09
N THR A 52 1.22 -8.82 -5.13
CA THR A 52 2.05 -10.02 -5.34
C THR A 52 1.74 -11.12 -4.32
N ALA A 53 1.53 -10.76 -3.05
CA ALA A 53 1.22 -11.70 -1.98
C ALA A 53 -0.05 -12.52 -2.28
N GLY A 54 -1.08 -11.90 -2.88
CA GLY A 54 -2.30 -12.61 -3.25
C GLY A 54 -2.08 -13.68 -4.33
N LEU A 55 -1.27 -13.38 -5.34
CA LEU A 55 -0.92 -14.34 -6.39
C LEU A 55 -0.07 -15.50 -5.84
N LYS A 56 0.97 -15.19 -5.05
CA LYS A 56 1.83 -16.20 -4.42
C LYS A 56 1.03 -17.14 -3.53
N ARG A 57 0.14 -16.61 -2.70
CA ARG A 57 -0.69 -17.41 -1.77
C ARG A 57 -1.65 -18.37 -2.49
N LEU A 58 -2.08 -18.01 -3.70
CA LEU A 58 -2.92 -18.87 -4.53
C LEU A 58 -2.14 -19.81 -5.45
N GLY A 59 -0.81 -19.90 -5.30
CA GLY A 59 0.04 -20.74 -6.17
C GLY A 59 0.17 -20.22 -7.61
N LEU A 60 -0.12 -18.92 -7.84
CA LEU A 60 -0.15 -18.32 -9.17
C LEU A 60 1.11 -17.46 -9.44
N SER A 61 2.26 -17.88 -8.90
CA SER A 61 3.53 -17.15 -9.07
C SER A 61 3.95 -17.03 -10.54
N ASP A 62 3.63 -18.02 -11.37
CA ASP A 62 3.95 -18.02 -12.80
C ASP A 62 3.23 -16.91 -13.60
N ARG A 63 2.13 -16.36 -13.02
CA ARG A 63 1.39 -15.25 -13.59
C ARG A 63 2.02 -13.89 -13.29
N ILE A 64 3.04 -13.84 -12.45
CA ILE A 64 3.75 -12.61 -12.09
C ILE A 64 4.79 -12.30 -13.15
N ARG A 65 4.51 -11.30 -14.00
CA ARG A 65 5.45 -10.87 -15.05
C ARG A 65 6.63 -10.10 -14.47
N SER A 66 6.35 -9.20 -13.50
CA SER A 66 7.37 -8.43 -12.79
C SER A 66 6.84 -7.97 -11.43
N ILE A 67 7.75 -7.76 -10.50
CA ILE A 67 7.44 -7.17 -9.20
C ILE A 67 7.84 -5.70 -9.25
N ILE A 68 6.89 -4.81 -8.98
CA ILE A 68 7.14 -3.37 -8.92
C ILE A 68 7.72 -3.06 -7.54
N PRO A 69 8.95 -2.52 -7.46
CA PRO A 69 9.59 -2.24 -6.18
C PRO A 69 8.91 -1.04 -5.46
N PRO A 70 9.02 -0.96 -4.12
CA PRO A 70 8.43 0.13 -3.34
C PRO A 70 8.87 1.53 -3.76
N GLU A 71 10.08 1.68 -4.31
CA GLU A 71 10.63 2.94 -4.84
C GLU A 71 9.85 3.45 -6.05
N VAL A 72 9.22 2.53 -6.79
CA VAL A 72 8.38 2.86 -7.95
C VAL A 72 6.93 3.03 -7.54
N SER A 73 6.43 2.18 -6.63
CA SER A 73 5.05 2.22 -6.16
C SER A 73 4.97 1.80 -4.69
N LEU A 74 4.89 2.79 -3.80
CA LEU A 74 4.71 2.52 -2.38
C LEU A 74 3.46 1.66 -2.13
N PRO A 75 3.55 0.66 -1.23
CA PRO A 75 2.41 -0.17 -0.82
C PRO A 75 1.32 0.62 -0.10
N ALA A 76 0.16 0.01 0.07
CA ALA A 76 -0.83 0.51 1.01
C ALA A 76 -0.38 0.21 2.45
N PRO A 77 -0.80 1.00 3.45
CA PRO A 77 -0.50 0.74 4.84
C PRO A 77 -0.87 -0.68 5.26
N GLY A 78 0.08 -1.42 5.83
CA GLY A 78 -0.08 -2.82 6.24
C GLY A 78 -0.18 -3.82 5.08
N GLN A 79 0.11 -3.44 3.84
CA GLN A 79 0.03 -4.36 2.70
C GLN A 79 1.08 -5.46 2.82
N GLY A 80 0.63 -6.71 2.87
CA GLY A 80 1.49 -7.89 2.99
C GLY A 80 1.60 -8.42 4.42
N ALA A 81 1.33 -7.62 5.44
CA ALA A 81 1.21 -8.09 6.81
C ALA A 81 -0.01 -9.01 6.97
N ILE A 82 0.13 -10.07 7.76
CA ILE A 82 -0.97 -10.95 8.13
C ILE A 82 -1.49 -10.48 9.48
N GLY A 83 -2.75 -10.07 9.53
CA GLY A 83 -3.45 -9.82 10.79
C GLY A 83 -4.14 -11.09 11.29
N ILE A 84 -3.98 -11.39 12.57
CA ILE A 84 -4.70 -12.46 13.25
C ILE A 84 -5.71 -11.79 14.18
N GLU A 85 -6.99 -12.12 14.01
CA GLU A 85 -8.08 -11.65 14.86
C GLU A 85 -8.47 -12.73 15.86
N ALA A 86 -8.60 -12.34 17.12
CA ALA A 86 -9.01 -13.22 18.20
C ALA A 86 -10.08 -12.54 19.05
N VAL A 87 -10.84 -13.33 19.81
CA VAL A 87 -11.82 -12.80 20.76
C VAL A 87 -11.10 -12.08 21.89
N GLU A 88 -11.58 -10.88 22.22
CA GLU A 88 -11.05 -10.09 23.33
C GLU A 88 -11.20 -10.86 24.65
N ASN A 89 -10.17 -10.83 25.49
CA ASN A 89 -10.08 -11.52 26.79
C ASN A 89 -10.10 -13.06 26.73
N ASP A 90 -9.87 -13.67 25.56
CA ASP A 90 -9.55 -15.10 25.46
C ASP A 90 -8.05 -15.31 25.69
N GLU A 91 -7.67 -15.45 26.97
CA GLU A 91 -6.27 -15.59 27.40
C GLU A 91 -5.57 -16.80 26.75
N MET A 92 -6.31 -17.90 26.51
CA MET A 92 -5.74 -19.08 25.89
C MET A 92 -5.34 -18.81 24.43
N THR A 93 -6.27 -18.23 23.65
CA THR A 93 -5.99 -17.87 22.26
C THR A 93 -4.92 -16.80 22.16
N GLN A 94 -4.96 -15.78 23.03
CA GLN A 94 -3.96 -14.71 23.05
C GLN A 94 -2.53 -15.24 23.22
N LYS A 95 -2.32 -16.19 24.13
CA LYS A 95 -1.02 -16.82 24.34
C LYS A 95 -0.42 -17.48 23.09
N TYR A 96 -1.29 -18.10 22.25
CA TYR A 96 -0.84 -18.71 20.99
C TYR A 96 -0.60 -17.66 19.91
N VAL A 97 -1.42 -16.62 19.85
CA VAL A 97 -1.30 -15.54 18.87
C VAL A 97 -0.05 -14.70 19.14
N GLU A 98 0.28 -14.41 20.42
CA GLU A 98 1.49 -13.69 20.80
C GLU A 98 2.77 -14.37 20.29
N ALA A 99 2.82 -15.71 20.30
CA ALA A 99 3.96 -16.46 19.79
C ALA A 99 4.19 -16.32 18.27
N LEU A 100 3.17 -15.83 17.54
CA LEU A 100 3.24 -15.58 16.10
C LEU A 100 3.54 -14.11 15.77
N ASN A 101 3.64 -13.25 16.79
CA ASN A 101 3.92 -11.83 16.59
C ASN A 101 5.34 -11.63 16.07
N ASP A 102 5.47 -10.93 14.96
CA ASP A 102 6.73 -10.40 14.46
C ASP A 102 6.82 -8.91 14.81
N GLU A 103 7.76 -8.58 15.67
CA GLU A 103 7.85 -7.25 16.28
C GLU A 103 8.13 -6.16 15.24
N ASP A 104 9.03 -6.40 14.30
CA ASP A 104 9.34 -5.42 13.27
C ASP A 104 8.13 -5.16 12.35
N THR A 105 7.41 -6.22 11.97
CA THR A 105 6.15 -6.09 11.21
C THR A 105 5.10 -5.33 12.01
N ARG A 106 5.00 -5.56 13.32
CA ARG A 106 4.07 -4.85 14.21
C ARG A 106 4.38 -3.36 14.25
N LEU A 107 5.63 -2.98 14.51
CA LEU A 107 6.07 -1.59 14.57
C LEU A 107 5.90 -0.87 13.22
N CYS A 108 6.32 -1.50 12.12
CA CYS A 108 6.11 -0.97 10.78
C CYS A 108 4.63 -0.72 10.48
N SER A 109 3.78 -1.72 10.72
CA SER A 109 2.33 -1.61 10.49
C SER A 109 1.69 -0.54 11.37
N GLN A 110 2.17 -0.36 12.60
CA GLN A 110 1.69 0.66 13.52
C GLN A 110 2.00 2.07 12.98
N ALA A 111 3.22 2.33 12.54
CA ALA A 111 3.61 3.60 11.94
C ALA A 111 2.83 3.90 10.65
N GLU A 112 2.75 2.93 9.74
CA GLU A 112 2.01 3.06 8.49
C GLU A 112 0.52 3.37 8.70
N ARG A 113 -0.11 2.66 9.64
CA ARG A 113 -1.51 2.87 10.01
C ARG A 113 -1.74 4.19 10.73
N ALA A 114 -0.77 4.68 11.52
CA ALA A 114 -0.85 5.99 12.16
C ALA A 114 -0.92 7.10 11.10
N VAL A 115 -0.08 7.05 10.06
CA VAL A 115 -0.17 7.96 8.92
C VAL A 115 -1.55 7.89 8.25
N SER A 116 -2.04 6.69 7.99
CA SER A 116 -3.33 6.49 7.33
C SER A 116 -4.50 7.04 8.16
N ARG A 117 -4.55 6.74 9.46
CA ARG A 117 -5.61 7.23 10.36
C ARG A 117 -5.66 8.75 10.43
N ALA A 118 -4.50 9.40 10.53
CA ALA A 118 -4.42 10.86 10.65
C ALA A 118 -4.87 11.60 9.39
N LEU A 119 -4.78 10.95 8.22
CA LEU A 119 -5.21 11.51 6.94
C LEU A 119 -6.63 11.07 6.53
N GLY A 120 -7.40 10.50 7.46
CA GLY A 120 -8.76 10.04 7.20
C GLY A 120 -8.82 8.82 6.29
N GLY A 121 -7.82 7.93 6.41
CA GLY A 121 -7.55 6.79 5.54
C GLY A 121 -8.77 5.96 5.17
N SER A 122 -9.32 6.26 4.01
CA SER A 122 -10.32 5.43 3.34
C SER A 122 -9.71 4.82 2.08
N CYS A 123 -10.30 3.71 1.61
CA CYS A 123 -9.90 3.11 0.33
C CYS A 123 -10.14 4.03 -0.88
N GLN A 124 -10.76 5.18 -0.65
CA GLN A 124 -11.09 6.19 -1.67
C GLN A 124 -10.03 7.28 -1.85
N VAL A 125 -8.98 7.24 -1.03
CA VAL A 125 -7.87 8.20 -1.14
C VAL A 125 -6.62 7.50 -1.65
N PRO A 126 -5.91 8.04 -2.65
CA PRO A 126 -4.60 7.55 -3.06
C PRO A 126 -3.56 7.83 -1.98
N LEU A 127 -3.52 6.96 -0.96
CA LEU A 127 -2.61 7.02 0.15
C LEU A 127 -1.73 5.77 0.17
N ALA A 128 -0.44 5.97 0.36
CA ALA A 128 0.54 4.93 0.60
C ALA A 128 1.33 5.24 1.86
N ALA A 129 1.72 4.22 2.60
CA ALA A 129 2.74 4.30 3.64
C ALA A 129 3.47 2.97 3.69
N TYR A 130 4.78 3.04 3.85
CA TYR A 130 5.64 1.87 3.89
C TYR A 130 6.82 2.12 4.81
N ALA A 131 6.97 1.26 5.79
CA ALA A 131 8.06 1.28 6.76
C ALA A 131 8.96 0.05 6.58
N THR A 132 10.24 0.23 6.83
CA THR A 132 11.23 -0.83 6.99
C THR A 132 12.06 -0.55 8.22
N ILE A 133 12.54 -1.60 8.89
CA ILE A 133 13.44 -1.49 10.04
C ILE A 133 14.77 -2.15 9.66
N ASP A 134 15.84 -1.45 9.94
CA ASP A 134 17.21 -1.93 9.81
C ASP A 134 18.04 -1.36 10.96
N ASP A 135 18.77 -2.22 11.67
CA ASP A 135 19.61 -1.87 12.82
C ASP A 135 18.92 -0.94 13.85
N GLY A 136 17.67 -1.29 14.22
CA GLY A 136 16.88 -0.53 15.20
C GLY A 136 16.39 0.84 14.72
N GLN A 137 16.60 1.19 13.46
CA GLN A 137 16.08 2.40 12.82
C GLN A 137 14.93 2.07 11.88
N MET A 138 13.84 2.83 11.98
CA MET A 138 12.71 2.75 11.07
C MET A 138 12.85 3.80 9.95
N PHE A 139 12.81 3.38 8.71
CA PHE A 139 12.64 4.26 7.56
C PHE A 139 11.20 4.21 7.10
N LEU A 140 10.44 5.28 7.35
CA LEU A 140 9.03 5.42 6.97
C LEU A 140 8.89 6.37 5.79
N ARG A 141 8.21 5.92 4.75
CA ARG A 141 7.85 6.72 3.56
C ARG A 141 6.35 6.77 3.42
N ALA A 142 5.82 7.92 3.01
CA ALA A 142 4.40 8.04 2.69
C ALA A 142 4.16 8.90 1.45
N LEU A 143 3.00 8.67 0.83
CA LEU A 143 2.52 9.40 -0.34
C LEU A 143 1.04 9.68 -0.17
N VAL A 144 0.64 10.88 -0.52
CA VAL A 144 -0.77 11.27 -0.67
C VAL A 144 -0.94 11.92 -2.02
N GLY A 145 -1.99 11.58 -2.73
CA GLY A 145 -2.24 12.16 -4.05
C GLY A 145 -3.71 12.30 -4.38
N ASN A 146 -3.94 12.88 -5.54
CA ASN A 146 -5.25 12.99 -6.17
C ASN A 146 -5.18 12.25 -7.53
N HIS A 147 -5.94 11.16 -7.66
CA HIS A 147 -5.91 10.32 -8.86
C HIS A 147 -6.54 11.02 -10.08
N MET A 148 -7.39 12.03 -9.85
CA MET A 148 -8.03 12.79 -10.94
C MET A 148 -7.04 13.77 -11.59
N THR A 149 -6.25 14.48 -10.77
CA THR A 149 -5.28 15.47 -11.26
C THR A 149 -3.90 14.87 -11.54
N GLY A 150 -3.59 13.70 -10.97
CA GLY A 150 -2.25 13.10 -11.03
C GLY A 150 -1.24 13.74 -10.06
N GLU A 151 -1.65 14.76 -9.30
CA GLU A 151 -0.81 15.43 -8.31
C GLU A 151 -0.60 14.54 -7.08
N PHE A 152 0.59 14.56 -6.52
CA PHE A 152 0.89 13.90 -5.25
C PHE A 152 2.02 14.60 -4.49
N VAL A 153 2.07 14.36 -3.19
CA VAL A 153 3.16 14.76 -2.31
C VAL A 153 3.70 13.54 -1.59
N THR A 154 5.00 13.56 -1.33
CA THR A 154 5.70 12.48 -0.61
C THR A 154 6.45 13.05 0.58
N ALA A 155 6.59 12.23 1.62
CA ALA A 155 7.45 12.51 2.76
C ALA A 155 8.14 11.24 3.23
N GLU A 156 9.29 11.41 3.87
CA GLU A 156 10.05 10.31 4.44
C GLU A 156 10.76 10.76 5.72
N TYR A 157 10.96 9.83 6.62
CA TYR A 157 11.67 10.08 7.87
C TYR A 157 12.36 8.80 8.35
N THR A 158 13.54 8.97 8.94
CA THR A 158 14.26 7.89 9.66
C THR A 158 14.34 8.25 11.12
N GLY A 159 13.95 7.33 11.98
CA GLY A 159 13.98 7.48 13.43
C GLY A 159 14.00 6.15 14.17
N PRO A 160 14.06 6.16 15.52
CA PRO A 160 14.08 4.93 16.30
C PRO A 160 12.89 4.03 16.00
N ALA A 161 13.13 2.73 15.80
CA ALA A 161 12.07 1.77 15.46
C ALA A 161 11.01 1.63 16.54
N ASN A 162 11.37 1.80 17.81
CA ASN A 162 10.49 1.72 18.98
C ASN A 162 9.59 2.96 19.18
N GLU A 163 9.67 3.96 18.28
CA GLU A 163 8.85 5.18 18.32
C GLU A 163 7.96 5.32 17.06
N PRO A 164 7.12 4.32 16.74
CA PRO A 164 6.39 4.28 15.46
C PRO A 164 5.40 5.45 15.29
N GLU A 165 4.72 5.90 16.35
CA GLU A 165 3.81 7.04 16.29
C GLU A 165 4.56 8.36 16.07
N GLU A 166 5.72 8.55 16.71
CA GLU A 166 6.53 9.76 16.53
C GLU A 166 7.10 9.81 15.11
N ASN A 167 7.59 8.69 14.59
CA ASN A 167 8.04 8.60 13.21
C ASN A 167 6.90 8.94 12.23
N ALA A 168 5.69 8.43 12.50
CA ALA A 168 4.50 8.76 11.70
C ALA A 168 4.16 10.25 11.79
N ARG A 169 4.24 10.86 12.97
CA ARG A 169 3.99 12.29 13.18
C ARG A 169 4.95 13.14 12.36
N LYS A 170 6.25 12.82 12.35
CA LYS A 170 7.26 13.54 11.54
C LYS A 170 6.94 13.49 10.04
N VAL A 171 6.54 12.32 9.55
CA VAL A 171 6.12 12.16 8.13
C VAL A 171 4.84 12.94 7.85
N LEU A 172 3.86 12.92 8.76
CA LEU A 172 2.61 13.66 8.63
C LEU A 172 2.82 15.17 8.57
N ASP A 173 3.67 15.72 9.46
CA ASP A 173 3.98 17.15 9.48
C ASP A 173 4.54 17.58 8.12
N GLN A 174 5.50 16.83 7.56
CA GLN A 174 6.05 17.09 6.23
C GLN A 174 5.01 17.00 5.11
N LEU A 175 4.11 15.99 5.15
CA LEU A 175 3.04 15.86 4.15
C LEU A 175 2.08 17.03 4.20
N ILE A 176 1.72 17.50 5.41
CA ILE A 176 0.83 18.63 5.60
C ILE A 176 1.47 19.94 5.09
N GLU A 177 2.73 20.18 5.40
CA GLU A 177 3.50 21.32 4.89
C GLU A 177 3.55 21.33 3.34
N LYS A 178 3.69 20.15 2.72
CA LYS A 178 3.66 19.98 1.27
C LYS A 178 2.26 20.04 0.65
N GLY A 179 1.22 20.28 1.46
CA GLY A 179 -0.14 20.50 0.97
C GLY A 179 -1.00 19.24 0.84
N ALA A 180 -0.70 18.15 1.55
CA ALA A 180 -1.47 16.90 1.52
C ALA A 180 -2.97 17.13 1.74
N LYS A 181 -3.36 18.03 2.67
CA LYS A 181 -4.77 18.34 2.95
C LYS A 181 -5.55 18.87 1.73
N ARG A 182 -4.88 19.52 0.79
CA ARG A 182 -5.51 20.00 -0.46
C ARG A 182 -5.84 18.83 -1.39
N LEU A 183 -5.01 17.81 -1.41
CA LEU A 183 -5.15 16.64 -2.29
C LEU A 183 -6.23 15.65 -1.82
N LEU A 184 -6.67 15.78 -0.55
CA LEU A 184 -7.69 14.95 0.08
C LEU A 184 -9.12 15.48 -0.09
N LYS A 185 -9.27 16.65 -0.66
CA LYS A 185 -10.56 17.28 -0.99
C LYS A 185 -10.98 16.92 -2.41
#